data_c0b66fd2d164e02d2d278c16b9bcf432
#
_entry.id   c0b66fd2d164e02d2d278c16b9bcf432
#
_cell.length_a   1.000
_cell.length_b   1.000
_cell.length_c   1.000
_cell.angle_alpha   90.00
_cell.angle_beta   90.00
_cell.angle_gamma   90.00
#
_symmetry.space_group_name_H-M   'P 1'
#
loop_
_entity.id
_entity.type
_entity.pdbx_description
1 polymer ?
#
loop_
_entity_poly.entity_id
_entity_poly.type
_entity_poly.pdbx_seq_one_letter_code
_entity_poly.pdbx_strand_id
1 'polypeptide(L)'
;MLFRVGDEVAHATSIVRYAPESAFPRHVHGGGGEILVLEGTFQDEHGDYPAGTYFRNPPGTSHVPAAKDGCTIFVRLWQFREGDDMQIVRRPGDGERDGQRLGASQAVILFDDGHEEVRIETWQPGATASIGNERGLEFLVLAGTATIDGETLGPQSWGRLPAGVNLTAKVGPEEVRVWLKHAPPLHPDVLEMPARR
;
A
#
# COMPACT_ATOMS: atom_id res chain seq x y z
N MET A 1 10.97 7.31 4.26
CA MET A 1 9.92 8.22 3.73
C MET A 1 9.99 8.17 2.22
N LEU A 2 8.88 7.89 1.54
CA LEU A 2 8.79 7.78 0.08
C LEU A 2 8.14 9.02 -0.54
N PHE A 3 7.11 9.53 0.13
CA PHE A 3 6.37 10.71 -0.29
C PHE A 3 5.90 11.51 0.92
N ARG A 4 5.88 12.84 0.82
CA ARG A 4 5.34 13.71 1.85
C ARG A 4 4.95 15.07 1.28
N VAL A 5 3.73 15.51 1.61
CA VAL A 5 3.25 16.88 1.42
C VAL A 5 2.63 17.34 2.73
N GLY A 6 3.11 18.44 3.28
CA GLY A 6 2.74 18.95 4.60
C GLY A 6 3.87 18.88 5.61
N ASP A 7 3.61 19.39 6.80
CA ASP A 7 4.59 19.54 7.89
C ASP A 7 4.42 18.44 8.96
N GLU A 8 3.94 18.79 10.18
CA GLU A 8 3.70 17.82 11.25
C GLU A 8 2.58 16.86 10.88
N VAL A 9 1.47 17.39 10.35
CA VAL A 9 0.43 16.62 9.68
C VAL A 9 0.73 16.64 8.18
N ALA A 10 0.68 15.47 7.54
CA ALA A 10 1.09 15.36 6.15
C ALA A 10 0.37 14.22 5.42
N HIS A 11 0.06 14.44 4.13
CA HIS A 11 -0.16 13.34 3.21
C HIS A 11 1.18 12.63 3.04
N ALA A 12 1.33 11.44 3.56
CA ALA A 12 2.62 10.75 3.60
C ALA A 12 2.49 9.28 3.18
N THR A 13 3.52 8.81 2.48
CA THR A 13 3.74 7.39 2.21
C THR A 13 5.14 7.02 2.71
N SER A 14 5.23 5.95 3.50
CA SER A 14 6.49 5.57 4.14
C SER A 14 6.61 4.06 4.28
N ILE A 15 7.85 3.58 4.31
CA ILE A 15 8.20 2.29 4.90
C ILE A 15 8.73 2.59 6.29
N VAL A 16 8.13 1.98 7.31
CA VAL A 16 8.45 2.20 8.72
C VAL A 16 8.84 0.88 9.34
N ARG A 17 9.99 0.87 10.02
CA ARG A 17 10.45 -0.29 10.80
C ARG A 17 10.22 -0.03 12.28
N TYR A 18 9.52 -0.94 12.92
CA TYR A 18 9.34 -1.03 14.37
C TYR A 18 10.40 -1.97 14.93
N ALA A 19 11.18 -1.50 15.88
CA ALA A 19 12.10 -2.36 16.61
C ALA A 19 11.33 -3.39 17.46
N PRO A 20 11.93 -4.54 17.81
CA PRO A 20 11.35 -5.42 18.81
C PRO A 20 11.01 -4.67 20.10
N GLU A 21 9.98 -5.12 20.83
CA GLU A 21 9.45 -4.52 22.07
C GLU A 21 8.94 -3.08 21.90
N SER A 22 8.66 -2.63 20.66
CA SER A 22 8.09 -1.31 20.41
C SER A 22 6.63 -1.26 20.82
N ALA A 23 6.26 -0.18 21.53
CA ALA A 23 4.88 0.18 21.82
C ALA A 23 4.73 1.69 21.73
N PHE A 24 3.60 2.15 21.20
CA PHE A 24 3.31 3.57 21.00
C PHE A 24 2.06 3.98 21.77
N PRO A 25 1.96 5.23 22.20
CA PRO A 25 0.72 5.73 22.81
C PRO A 25 -0.47 5.59 21.85
N ARG A 26 -1.66 5.43 22.45
CA ARG A 26 -2.92 5.52 21.69
C ARG A 26 -2.95 6.81 20.88
N HIS A 27 -3.27 6.67 19.62
CA HIS A 27 -3.49 7.83 18.77
C HIS A 27 -4.73 7.65 17.86
N VAL A 28 -5.26 8.76 17.42
CA VAL A 28 -6.41 8.83 16.53
C VAL A 28 -5.91 9.13 15.11
N HIS A 29 -6.45 8.42 14.13
CA HIS A 29 -6.18 8.69 12.72
C HIS A 29 -7.02 9.88 12.24
N GLY A 30 -6.47 11.10 12.30
CA GLY A 30 -7.19 12.30 11.87
C GLY A 30 -7.57 12.28 10.39
N GLY A 31 -6.70 11.80 9.54
CA GLY A 31 -6.90 11.67 8.08
C GLY A 31 -6.83 10.25 7.55
N GLY A 32 -6.99 9.26 8.45
CA GLY A 32 -6.91 7.84 8.10
C GLY A 32 -5.49 7.30 7.90
N GLY A 33 -5.40 5.98 7.91
CA GLY A 33 -4.17 5.22 7.66
C GLY A 33 -4.46 3.94 6.86
N GLU A 34 -3.69 3.70 5.83
CA GLU A 34 -3.72 2.49 5.01
C GLU A 34 -2.37 1.78 5.19
N ILE A 35 -2.39 0.51 5.55
CA ILE A 35 -1.19 -0.21 5.98
C ILE A 35 -1.11 -1.57 5.29
N LEU A 36 0.09 -1.91 4.81
CA LEU A 36 0.49 -3.27 4.43
C LEU A 36 1.66 -3.69 5.30
N VAL A 37 1.52 -4.79 6.03
CA VAL A 37 2.63 -5.38 6.80
C VAL A 37 3.56 -6.11 5.85
N LEU A 38 4.82 -5.66 5.79
CA LEU A 38 5.83 -6.22 4.88
C LEU A 38 6.61 -7.36 5.53
N GLU A 39 6.96 -7.21 6.81
CA GLU A 39 7.77 -8.18 7.58
C GLU A 39 7.31 -8.20 9.04
N GLY A 40 7.45 -9.36 9.69
CA GLY A 40 7.12 -9.52 11.10
C GLY A 40 5.61 -9.47 11.37
N THR A 41 5.25 -8.99 12.56
CA THR A 41 3.85 -8.87 13.00
C THR A 41 3.61 -7.50 13.61
N PHE A 42 2.76 -6.71 12.99
CA PHE A 42 2.20 -5.51 13.58
C PHE A 42 1.09 -5.90 14.55
N GLN A 43 0.97 -5.22 15.67
CA GLN A 43 0.03 -5.53 16.73
C GLN A 43 -0.70 -4.27 17.20
N ASP A 44 -1.93 -4.44 17.67
CA ASP A 44 -2.65 -3.46 18.46
C ASP A 44 -3.62 -4.16 19.39
N GLU A 45 -4.47 -3.39 20.12
CA GLU A 45 -5.47 -3.95 21.04
C GLU A 45 -6.57 -4.78 20.36
N HIS A 46 -6.65 -4.76 19.03
CA HIS A 46 -7.64 -5.51 18.25
C HIS A 46 -7.06 -6.82 17.70
N GLY A 47 -5.75 -7.03 17.76
CA GLY A 47 -5.11 -8.29 17.39
C GLY A 47 -3.73 -8.19 16.75
N ASP A 48 -3.33 -9.32 16.18
CA ASP A 48 -2.06 -9.51 15.50
C ASP A 48 -2.26 -9.47 13.97
N TYR A 49 -1.36 -8.77 13.30
CA TYR A 49 -1.38 -8.57 11.84
C TYR A 49 -0.03 -9.03 11.27
N PRO A 50 0.09 -10.31 10.87
CA PRO A 50 1.34 -10.84 10.31
C PRO A 50 1.65 -10.24 8.94
N ALA A 51 2.89 -10.43 8.47
CA ALA A 51 3.33 -10.03 7.13
C ALA A 51 2.35 -10.49 6.05
N GLY A 52 2.03 -9.60 5.11
CA GLY A 52 1.02 -9.77 4.07
C GLY A 52 -0.38 -9.30 4.48
N THR A 53 -0.60 -8.92 5.74
CA THR A 53 -1.88 -8.31 6.14
C THR A 53 -1.96 -6.89 5.61
N TYR A 54 -3.09 -6.58 4.97
CA TYR A 54 -3.47 -5.25 4.53
C TYR A 54 -4.67 -4.77 5.33
N PHE A 55 -4.64 -3.52 5.79
CA PHE A 55 -5.78 -2.96 6.50
C PHE A 55 -5.90 -1.45 6.30
N ARG A 56 -7.12 -0.96 6.44
CA ARG A 56 -7.50 0.44 6.35
C ARG A 56 -8.13 0.88 7.65
N ASN A 57 -7.64 1.96 8.20
CA ASN A 57 -8.16 2.65 9.38
C ASN A 57 -8.65 4.03 8.95
N PRO A 58 -9.95 4.20 8.67
CA PRO A 58 -10.49 5.48 8.24
C PRO A 58 -10.37 6.56 9.32
N PRO A 59 -10.58 7.83 8.95
CA PRO A 59 -10.55 8.95 9.89
C PRO A 59 -11.43 8.72 11.11
N GLY A 60 -10.94 9.12 12.29
CA GLY A 60 -11.63 8.94 13.57
C GLY A 60 -11.39 7.60 14.27
N THR A 61 -10.84 6.60 13.58
CA THR A 61 -10.40 5.36 14.23
C THR A 61 -9.17 5.60 15.10
N SER A 62 -8.95 4.74 16.08
CA SER A 62 -7.78 4.82 16.98
C SER A 62 -7.24 3.46 17.33
N HIS A 63 -5.95 3.38 17.61
CA HIS A 63 -5.32 2.17 18.12
C HIS A 63 -4.07 2.46 18.96
N VAL A 64 -3.53 1.41 19.58
CA VAL A 64 -2.27 1.39 20.33
C VAL A 64 -1.29 0.49 19.58
N PRO A 65 -0.47 1.02 18.66
CA PRO A 65 0.44 0.19 17.87
C PRO A 65 1.54 -0.43 18.72
N ALA A 66 1.85 -1.68 18.43
CA ALA A 66 2.94 -2.41 19.05
C ALA A 66 3.60 -3.38 18.05
N ALA A 67 4.80 -3.84 18.38
CA ALA A 67 5.50 -4.88 17.64
C ALA A 67 6.43 -5.63 18.61
N LYS A 68 5.95 -6.73 19.21
CA LYS A 68 6.72 -7.51 20.17
C LYS A 68 8.04 -8.02 19.59
N ASP A 69 7.97 -8.60 18.39
CA ASP A 69 9.13 -9.16 17.70
C ASP A 69 9.68 -8.24 16.60
N GLY A 70 9.15 -7.01 16.54
CA GLY A 70 9.44 -6.05 15.48
C GLY A 70 8.63 -6.32 14.20
N CYS A 71 8.45 -5.28 13.39
CA CYS A 71 7.83 -5.40 12.08
C CYS A 71 8.29 -4.29 11.14
N THR A 72 8.06 -4.50 9.85
CA THR A 72 8.19 -3.48 8.82
C THR A 72 6.84 -3.29 8.14
N ILE A 73 6.38 -2.06 8.05
CA ILE A 73 5.10 -1.72 7.40
C ILE A 73 5.32 -0.72 6.27
N PHE A 74 4.52 -0.85 5.23
CA PHE A 74 4.24 0.21 4.27
C PHE A 74 2.98 0.92 4.71
N VAL A 75 3.04 2.23 4.87
CA VAL A 75 1.92 3.02 5.42
C VAL A 75 1.67 4.27 4.59
N ARG A 76 0.40 4.55 4.34
CA ARG A 76 -0.12 5.76 3.72
C ARG A 76 -0.99 6.49 4.74
N LEU A 77 -0.68 7.74 5.05
CA LEU A 77 -1.34 8.57 6.05
C LEU A 77 -1.97 9.80 5.40
N TRP A 78 -3.14 10.19 5.88
CA TRP A 78 -3.86 11.38 5.41
C TRP A 78 -4.15 11.36 3.90
N GLN A 79 -4.49 10.18 3.35
CA GLN A 79 -4.75 10.00 1.93
C GLN A 79 -6.14 9.39 1.68
N PHE A 80 -7.03 9.46 2.65
CA PHE A 80 -8.44 9.10 2.50
C PHE A 80 -9.21 10.23 1.84
N ARG A 81 -10.25 9.87 1.09
CA ARG A 81 -11.22 10.82 0.54
C ARG A 81 -12.20 11.28 1.62
N GLU A 82 -12.79 12.41 1.42
CA GLU A 82 -13.93 12.85 2.24
C GLU A 82 -15.06 11.82 2.18
N GLY A 83 -15.61 11.43 3.33
CA GLY A 83 -16.68 10.44 3.44
C GLY A 83 -16.24 8.98 3.28
N ASP A 84 -14.96 8.69 3.09
CA ASP A 84 -14.47 7.31 3.08
C ASP A 84 -14.29 6.81 4.52
N ASP A 85 -15.22 5.98 4.97
CA ASP A 85 -15.28 5.40 6.31
C ASP A 85 -15.09 3.86 6.32
N MET A 86 -14.67 3.29 5.19
CA MET A 86 -14.53 1.84 5.05
C MET A 86 -13.32 1.30 5.81
N GLN A 87 -13.57 0.70 6.97
CA GLN A 87 -12.57 -0.04 7.74
C GLN A 87 -12.55 -1.50 7.31
N ILE A 88 -11.39 -1.99 6.92
CA ILE A 88 -11.20 -3.39 6.51
C ILE A 88 -9.90 -3.94 7.06
N VAL A 89 -9.86 -5.27 7.20
CA VAL A 89 -8.65 -6.08 7.41
C VAL A 89 -8.69 -7.23 6.41
N ARG A 90 -7.60 -7.41 5.67
CA ARG A 90 -7.36 -8.55 4.78
C ARG A 90 -6.10 -9.27 5.23
N ARG A 91 -6.26 -10.48 5.70
CA ARG A 91 -5.13 -11.33 6.12
C ARG A 91 -4.53 -12.06 4.91
N PRO A 92 -3.31 -12.60 5.03
CA PRO A 92 -2.75 -13.45 3.97
C PRO A 92 -3.73 -14.57 3.60
N GLY A 93 -4.05 -14.65 2.30
CA GLY A 93 -5.03 -15.61 1.78
C GLY A 93 -6.46 -15.10 1.66
N ASP A 94 -6.82 -14.01 2.35
CA ASP A 94 -8.06 -13.30 2.11
C ASP A 94 -7.96 -12.48 0.82
N GLY A 95 -9.10 -12.15 0.27
CA GLY A 95 -9.22 -11.35 -0.94
C GLY A 95 -9.77 -12.16 -2.11
N GLU A 96 -10.31 -11.43 -3.07
CA GLU A 96 -10.81 -12.02 -4.29
C GLU A 96 -9.65 -12.25 -5.27
N ARG A 97 -9.73 -13.36 -6.00
CA ARG A 97 -8.80 -13.63 -7.09
C ARG A 97 -9.40 -13.05 -8.36
N ASP A 98 -8.79 -12.02 -8.88
CA ASP A 98 -9.13 -11.50 -10.20
C ASP A 98 -8.56 -12.43 -11.27
N GLY A 99 -9.22 -12.44 -12.43
CA GLY A 99 -8.79 -13.20 -13.59
C GLY A 99 -7.37 -12.87 -14.03
N GLN A 100 -6.83 -13.71 -14.92
CA GLN A 100 -5.48 -13.53 -15.46
C GLN A 100 -5.36 -12.21 -16.19
N ARG A 101 -4.42 -11.37 -15.75
CA ARG A 101 -3.93 -10.25 -16.55
C ARG A 101 -2.73 -10.68 -17.39
N LEU A 102 -2.49 -9.98 -18.48
CA LEU A 102 -1.32 -10.23 -19.32
C LEU A 102 -0.03 -10.05 -18.51
N GLY A 103 0.74 -11.13 -18.36
CA GLY A 103 1.97 -11.16 -17.57
C GLY A 103 1.79 -11.46 -16.08
N ALA A 104 0.57 -11.45 -15.55
CA ALA A 104 0.29 -11.85 -14.16
C ALA A 104 -0.18 -13.31 -14.10
N SER A 105 0.37 -14.08 -13.17
CA SER A 105 -0.09 -15.44 -12.85
C SER A 105 -1.20 -15.45 -11.82
N GLN A 106 -1.29 -14.39 -11.01
CA GLN A 106 -2.29 -14.24 -9.95
C GLN A 106 -2.50 -12.75 -9.66
N ALA A 107 -3.75 -12.37 -9.40
CA ALA A 107 -4.13 -11.09 -8.82
C ALA A 107 -5.08 -11.32 -7.66
N VAL A 108 -4.87 -10.61 -6.55
CA VAL A 108 -5.70 -10.66 -5.33
C VAL A 108 -6.14 -9.26 -5.02
N ILE A 109 -7.45 -8.98 -5.13
CA ILE A 109 -8.04 -7.69 -4.77
C ILE A 109 -8.12 -7.61 -3.25
N LEU A 110 -7.52 -6.58 -2.68
CA LEU A 110 -7.53 -6.27 -1.25
C LEU A 110 -8.63 -5.28 -0.91
N PHE A 111 -8.90 -4.34 -1.81
CA PHE A 111 -9.91 -3.30 -1.66
C PHE A 111 -10.36 -2.79 -3.04
N ASP A 112 -11.64 -2.55 -3.20
CA ASP A 112 -12.23 -1.87 -4.35
C ASP A 112 -13.54 -1.21 -3.91
N ASP A 113 -13.67 0.10 -4.11
CA ASP A 113 -14.89 0.87 -3.85
C ASP A 113 -15.39 1.60 -5.11
N GLY A 114 -14.82 1.26 -6.28
CA GLY A 114 -15.11 1.91 -7.57
C GLY A 114 -14.36 3.24 -7.77
N HIS A 115 -13.84 3.86 -6.71
CA HIS A 115 -12.99 5.05 -6.79
C HIS A 115 -11.52 4.69 -6.81
N GLU A 116 -11.14 3.72 -6.01
CA GLU A 116 -9.80 3.16 -5.94
C GLU A 116 -9.84 1.64 -5.86
N GLU A 117 -8.83 1.00 -6.42
CA GLU A 117 -8.62 -0.44 -6.33
C GLU A 117 -7.22 -0.70 -5.79
N VAL A 118 -7.13 -1.57 -4.79
CA VAL A 118 -5.86 -2.03 -4.21
C VAL A 118 -5.76 -3.54 -4.38
N ARG A 119 -4.61 -4.01 -4.91
CA ARG A 119 -4.38 -5.44 -5.14
C ARG A 119 -2.92 -5.83 -5.03
N ILE A 120 -2.68 -7.12 -4.90
CA ILE A 120 -1.36 -7.73 -5.06
C ILE A 120 -1.39 -8.58 -6.33
N GLU A 121 -0.43 -8.36 -7.22
CA GLU A 121 -0.19 -9.21 -8.38
C GLU A 121 1.09 -10.01 -8.22
N THR A 122 1.09 -11.22 -8.79
CA THR A 122 2.29 -12.02 -9.00
C THR A 122 2.56 -12.08 -10.49
N TRP A 123 3.71 -11.59 -10.93
CA TRP A 123 4.11 -11.57 -12.33
C TRP A 123 5.06 -12.73 -12.62
N GLN A 124 4.85 -13.39 -13.75
CA GLN A 124 5.61 -14.59 -14.11
C GLN A 124 7.07 -14.27 -14.50
N PRO A 125 8.02 -15.17 -14.19
CA PRO A 125 9.41 -15.04 -14.63
C PRO A 125 9.54 -14.80 -16.14
N GLY A 126 10.35 -13.83 -16.53
CA GLY A 126 10.63 -13.49 -17.93
C GLY A 126 9.47 -12.83 -18.68
N ALA A 127 8.32 -12.64 -18.06
CA ALA A 127 7.16 -12.00 -18.69
C ALA A 127 7.34 -10.48 -18.83
N THR A 128 6.50 -9.88 -19.67
CA THR A 128 6.27 -8.44 -19.65
C THR A 128 4.89 -8.19 -19.07
N ALA A 129 4.84 -7.56 -17.89
CA ALA A 129 3.60 -7.11 -17.29
C ALA A 129 3.24 -5.72 -17.84
N SER A 130 1.99 -5.56 -18.25
CA SER A 130 1.47 -4.29 -18.76
C SER A 130 0.22 -3.92 -17.98
N ILE A 131 0.29 -2.79 -17.27
CA ILE A 131 -0.79 -2.26 -16.42
C ILE A 131 -1.31 -0.98 -17.06
N GLY A 132 -2.58 -1.00 -17.47
CA GLY A 132 -3.29 0.21 -17.90
C GLY A 132 -3.47 1.16 -16.71
N ASN A 133 -3.36 2.46 -16.96
CA ASN A 133 -3.44 3.46 -15.91
C ASN A 133 -4.30 4.65 -16.32
N GLU A 134 -5.59 4.52 -16.12
CA GLU A 134 -6.56 5.59 -16.43
C GLU A 134 -6.74 6.60 -15.28
N ARG A 135 -6.52 6.18 -14.04
CA ARG A 135 -6.82 6.99 -12.84
C ARG A 135 -5.58 7.56 -12.15
N GLY A 136 -4.47 6.94 -12.31
CA GLY A 136 -3.23 7.05 -11.54
C GLY A 136 -2.86 5.68 -10.98
N LEU A 137 -1.60 5.46 -10.77
CA LEU A 137 -1.07 4.18 -10.29
C LEU A 137 0.04 4.42 -9.28
N GLU A 138 -0.08 3.75 -8.15
CA GLU A 138 1.00 3.62 -7.17
C GLU A 138 1.40 2.15 -7.09
N PHE A 139 2.69 1.87 -7.02
CA PHE A 139 3.19 0.51 -6.91
C PHE A 139 4.29 0.38 -5.87
N LEU A 140 4.40 -0.82 -5.29
CA LEU A 140 5.47 -1.23 -4.39
C LEU A 140 5.90 -2.65 -4.75
N VAL A 141 7.16 -2.86 -5.08
CA VAL A 141 7.73 -4.19 -5.29
C VAL A 141 7.86 -4.89 -3.93
N LEU A 142 7.23 -6.04 -3.77
CA LEU A 142 7.23 -6.83 -2.53
C LEU A 142 8.29 -7.92 -2.57
N ALA A 143 8.52 -8.55 -3.73
CA ALA A 143 9.51 -9.60 -3.93
C ALA A 143 9.92 -9.69 -5.40
N GLY A 144 11.10 -10.25 -5.66
CA GLY A 144 11.66 -10.38 -7.00
C GLY A 144 12.19 -9.07 -7.56
N THR A 145 12.53 -9.07 -8.86
CA THR A 145 13.05 -7.89 -9.57
C THR A 145 12.38 -7.70 -10.93
N ALA A 146 12.09 -6.46 -11.27
CA ALA A 146 11.58 -6.09 -12.58
C ALA A 146 12.30 -4.85 -13.12
N THR A 147 12.41 -4.74 -14.43
CA THR A 147 12.91 -3.53 -15.09
C THR A 147 11.73 -2.67 -15.55
N ILE A 148 11.67 -1.45 -15.06
CA ILE A 148 10.67 -0.43 -15.39
C ILE A 148 11.42 0.81 -15.86
N ASP A 149 11.09 1.32 -17.04
CA ASP A 149 11.75 2.49 -17.65
C ASP A 149 13.29 2.40 -17.70
N GLY A 150 13.80 1.17 -17.89
CA GLY A 150 15.24 0.91 -17.97
C GLY A 150 15.94 0.73 -16.63
N GLU A 151 15.27 0.97 -15.51
CA GLU A 151 15.79 0.76 -14.15
C GLU A 151 15.35 -0.58 -13.58
N THR A 152 16.28 -1.30 -12.94
CA THR A 152 15.96 -2.55 -12.24
C THR A 152 15.52 -2.24 -10.81
N LEU A 153 14.28 -2.56 -10.52
CA LEU A 153 13.63 -2.34 -9.24
C LEU A 153 13.48 -3.67 -8.49
N GLY A 154 13.88 -3.68 -7.23
CA GLY A 154 13.75 -4.81 -6.32
C GLY A 154 12.80 -4.54 -5.16
N PRO A 155 12.76 -5.43 -4.14
CA PRO A 155 11.88 -5.26 -2.98
C PRO A 155 12.02 -3.88 -2.33
N GLN A 156 10.87 -3.33 -1.93
CA GLN A 156 10.69 -1.99 -1.37
C GLN A 156 10.93 -0.84 -2.37
N SER A 157 11.21 -1.12 -3.66
CA SER A 157 11.13 -0.10 -4.71
C SER A 157 9.68 0.34 -4.87
N TRP A 158 9.48 1.65 -4.91
CA TRP A 158 8.17 2.27 -4.95
C TRP A 158 8.11 3.35 -6.04
N GLY A 159 6.94 3.54 -6.63
CA GLY A 159 6.71 4.60 -7.60
C GLY A 159 5.25 4.99 -7.74
N ARG A 160 5.05 6.16 -8.33
CA ARG A 160 3.75 6.72 -8.72
C ARG A 160 3.77 7.17 -10.16
N LEU A 161 2.71 6.84 -10.88
CA LEU A 161 2.49 7.26 -12.26
C LEU A 161 1.20 8.08 -12.35
N PRO A 162 1.23 9.23 -13.00
CA PRO A 162 0.01 9.99 -13.26
C PRO A 162 -0.93 9.24 -14.20
N ALA A 163 -2.20 9.58 -14.19
CA ALA A 163 -3.19 9.04 -15.10
C ALA A 163 -2.72 9.17 -16.57
N GLY A 164 -2.98 8.15 -17.37
CA GLY A 164 -2.58 8.07 -18.78
C GLY A 164 -1.15 7.52 -19.02
N VAL A 165 -0.32 7.39 -17.99
CA VAL A 165 1.02 6.79 -18.11
C VAL A 165 0.95 5.34 -17.64
N ASN A 166 0.91 4.41 -18.60
CA ASN A 166 0.86 2.98 -18.31
C ASN A 166 2.18 2.46 -17.73
N LEU A 167 2.09 1.46 -16.84
CA LEU A 167 3.25 0.76 -16.33
C LEU A 167 3.58 -0.41 -17.26
N THR A 168 4.83 -0.50 -17.69
CA THR A 168 5.36 -1.68 -18.39
C THR A 168 6.59 -2.17 -17.64
N ALA A 169 6.55 -3.42 -17.17
CA ALA A 169 7.61 -4.05 -16.40
C ALA A 169 8.12 -5.32 -17.10
N LYS A 170 9.42 -5.42 -17.30
CA LYS A 170 10.08 -6.66 -17.73
C LYS A 170 10.50 -7.43 -16.50
N VAL A 171 9.89 -8.59 -16.27
CA VAL A 171 10.14 -9.44 -15.11
C VAL A 171 11.47 -10.15 -15.28
N GLY A 172 12.26 -10.19 -14.20
CA GLY A 172 13.52 -10.91 -14.12
C GLY A 172 13.36 -12.44 -14.17
N PRO A 173 14.42 -13.20 -13.80
CA PRO A 173 14.39 -14.67 -13.85
C PRO A 173 13.50 -15.31 -12.77
N GLU A 174 13.07 -14.54 -11.79
CA GLU A 174 12.19 -14.98 -10.70
C GLU A 174 10.84 -14.28 -10.80
N GLU A 175 9.81 -14.85 -10.17
CA GLU A 175 8.51 -14.18 -10.07
C GLU A 175 8.64 -12.87 -9.28
N VAL A 176 7.82 -11.89 -9.65
CA VAL A 176 7.73 -10.61 -8.96
C VAL A 176 6.37 -10.50 -8.30
N ARG A 177 6.35 -10.19 -7.01
CA ARG A 177 5.13 -9.80 -6.31
C ARG A 177 5.12 -8.28 -6.17
N VAL A 178 4.00 -7.68 -6.49
CA VAL A 178 3.82 -6.23 -6.46
C VAL A 178 2.48 -5.86 -5.85
N TRP A 179 2.50 -4.89 -4.96
CA TRP A 179 1.31 -4.19 -4.52
C TRP A 179 1.02 -3.04 -5.48
N LEU A 180 -0.23 -2.91 -5.89
CA LEU A 180 -0.70 -1.92 -6.84
C LEU A 180 -1.91 -1.19 -6.25
N LYS A 181 -1.96 0.13 -6.44
CA LYS A 181 -3.14 0.94 -6.14
C LYS A 181 -3.49 1.78 -7.37
N HIS A 182 -4.66 1.53 -7.92
CA HIS A 182 -5.26 2.32 -8.98
C HIS A 182 -6.13 3.42 -8.37
N ALA A 183 -5.58 4.61 -8.32
CA ALA A 183 -6.23 5.81 -7.78
C ALA A 183 -5.45 7.04 -8.24
N PRO A 184 -6.03 8.24 -8.24
CA PRO A 184 -5.23 9.46 -8.33
C PRO A 184 -4.13 9.47 -7.27
N PRO A 185 -2.92 9.93 -7.56
CA PRO A 185 -1.82 10.00 -6.58
C PRO A 185 -2.20 10.77 -5.30
N LEU A 186 -3.03 11.79 -5.44
CA LEU A 186 -3.89 12.37 -4.41
C LEU A 186 -5.26 12.57 -5.02
N HIS A 187 -6.31 12.15 -4.32
CA HIS A 187 -7.68 12.40 -4.77
C HIS A 187 -7.98 13.89 -4.76
N PRO A 188 -8.80 14.40 -5.70
CA PRO A 188 -9.24 15.80 -5.68
C PRO A 188 -10.01 16.17 -4.41
N ASP A 189 -10.71 15.20 -3.82
CA ASP A 189 -11.49 15.26 -2.59
C ASP A 189 -10.78 14.61 -1.39
N VAL A 190 -9.43 14.54 -1.43
CA VAL A 190 -8.65 14.09 -0.27
C VAL A 190 -8.92 15.02 0.92
N LEU A 191 -9.03 14.41 2.11
CA LEU A 191 -9.26 15.15 3.34
C LEU A 191 -8.23 16.27 3.53
N GLU A 192 -8.74 17.48 3.77
CA GLU A 192 -7.89 18.63 4.06
C GLU A 192 -7.14 18.43 5.38
N MET A 193 -5.88 18.76 5.36
CA MET A 193 -5.09 18.80 6.57
C MET A 193 -5.51 19.99 7.44
N PRO A 194 -5.53 19.85 8.78
CA PRO A 194 -5.83 20.97 9.66
C PRO A 194 -4.83 22.10 9.41
N ALA A 195 -5.37 23.33 9.38
CA ALA A 195 -4.53 24.51 9.28
C ALA A 195 -3.53 24.57 10.45
N ARG A 196 -2.35 25.10 10.19
CA ARG A 196 -1.36 25.36 11.25
C ARG A 196 -2.00 26.23 12.34
N ARG A 197 -1.87 25.82 13.58
CA ARG A 197 -2.16 26.68 14.74
C ARG A 197 -0.94 27.52 15.08
#